data_d3c6fcd7c748ce262d552de8ccf4bd5a
#
_entry.id   d3c6fcd7c748ce262d552de8ccf4bd5a
#
_cell.length_a   1.000
_cell.length_b   1.000
_cell.length_c   1.000
_cell.angle_alpha   90.00
_cell.angle_beta   90.00
_cell.angle_gamma   90.00
#
_symmetry.space_group_name_H-M   'P 1'
#
loop_
_entity.id
_entity.type
_entity.pdbx_description
1 polymer ?
#
loop_
_entity_poly.entity_id
_entity_poly.type
_entity_poly.pdbx_seq_one_letter_code
_entity_poly.pdbx_strand_id
1 'polypeptide(L)'
;VLFEHNAVGLYGENGVEGVHLVKRQGECNEERYDLPIDGFFLAIGHKPNSDIFKDYLDTDEVGYIITEAGTPRTKVPGVFAAGDVADPHYRQAITAAGSGCKAAIEAERYLSAKGLL
;
A
#
# COMPACT_ATOMS: atom_id res chain seq x y z
N VAL A 1 16.61 7.02 -17.79
CA VAL A 1 15.15 6.84 -17.67
C VAL A 1 14.60 6.54 -19.06
N LEU A 2 13.76 5.51 -19.16
CA LEU A 2 13.07 5.15 -20.40
C LEU A 2 11.65 5.71 -20.31
N PHE A 3 11.34 6.74 -21.09
CA PHE A 3 10.01 7.33 -21.17
C PHE A 3 9.15 6.61 -22.22
N GLU A 4 7.83 6.60 -22.03
CA GLU A 4 6.86 5.99 -22.94
C GLU A 4 7.03 4.44 -23.07
N HIS A 5 7.54 3.78 -22.00
CA HIS A 5 7.76 2.34 -22.00
C HIS A 5 6.86 1.64 -21.00
N ASN A 6 6.33 0.50 -21.40
CA ASN A 6 5.63 -0.44 -20.54
C ASN A 6 6.40 -1.76 -20.48
N ALA A 7 6.55 -2.32 -19.28
CA ALA A 7 7.01 -3.68 -19.09
C ALA A 7 5.82 -4.63 -19.31
N VAL A 8 5.96 -5.58 -20.23
CA VAL A 8 4.88 -6.51 -20.59
C VAL A 8 5.17 -7.95 -20.19
N GLY A 9 6.37 -8.24 -19.72
CA GLY A 9 6.76 -9.55 -19.21
C GLY A 9 8.21 -9.56 -18.73
N LEU A 10 8.56 -10.61 -17.99
CA LEU A 10 9.92 -10.90 -17.56
C LEU A 10 10.35 -12.25 -18.14
N TYR A 11 11.65 -12.45 -18.30
CA TYR A 11 12.22 -13.74 -18.70
C TYR A 11 13.44 -14.11 -17.86
N GLY A 12 13.76 -15.40 -17.81
CA GLY A 12 14.87 -16.00 -17.09
C GLY A 12 14.54 -17.43 -16.62
N GLU A 13 15.53 -18.27 -16.43
CA GLU A 13 15.34 -19.66 -16.01
C GLU A 13 15.41 -19.82 -14.49
N ASN A 14 16.47 -19.30 -13.85
CA ASN A 14 16.71 -19.43 -12.40
C ASN A 14 16.58 -18.10 -11.64
N GLY A 15 16.20 -17.03 -12.32
CA GLY A 15 16.04 -15.69 -11.81
C GLY A 15 15.63 -14.76 -12.94
N VAL A 16 15.52 -13.46 -12.63
CA VAL A 16 15.24 -12.46 -13.65
C VAL A 16 16.50 -12.21 -14.45
N GLU A 17 16.44 -12.41 -15.76
CA GLU A 17 17.53 -12.16 -16.73
C GLU A 17 17.21 -10.99 -17.66
N GLY A 18 15.93 -10.65 -17.78
CA GLY A 18 15.52 -9.51 -18.57
C GLY A 18 14.03 -9.22 -18.51
N VAL A 19 13.67 -8.13 -19.19
CA VAL A 19 12.30 -7.62 -19.29
C VAL A 19 11.92 -7.38 -20.74
N HIS A 20 10.72 -7.79 -21.13
CA HIS A 20 10.09 -7.45 -22.40
C HIS A 20 9.49 -6.04 -22.30
N LEU A 21 9.95 -5.11 -23.13
CA LEU A 21 9.50 -3.72 -23.16
C LEU A 21 8.72 -3.41 -24.43
N VAL A 22 7.72 -2.59 -24.26
CA VAL A 22 6.97 -1.98 -25.36
C VAL A 22 7.06 -0.46 -25.21
N LYS A 23 7.57 0.21 -26.23
CA LYS A 23 7.60 1.66 -26.34
C LYS A 23 6.40 2.13 -27.15
N ARG A 24 5.72 3.18 -26.71
CA ARG A 24 4.53 3.77 -27.35
C ARG A 24 3.47 2.73 -27.67
N GLN A 25 3.11 1.95 -26.68
CA GLN A 25 2.13 0.86 -26.80
C GLN A 25 0.79 1.37 -27.34
N GLY A 26 0.32 0.74 -28.42
CA GLY A 26 -0.94 1.09 -29.10
C GLY A 26 -0.85 2.22 -30.13
N GLU A 27 0.34 2.77 -30.38
CA GLU A 27 0.57 3.79 -31.40
C GLU A 27 1.11 3.18 -32.70
N CYS A 28 1.03 3.94 -33.81
CA CYS A 28 1.50 3.48 -35.12
C CYS A 28 3.02 3.25 -35.20
N ASN A 29 3.77 3.78 -34.24
CA ASN A 29 5.22 3.65 -34.08
C ASN A 29 5.60 2.83 -32.84
N GLU A 30 4.77 1.87 -32.46
CA GLU A 30 5.06 0.91 -31.40
C GLU A 30 6.34 0.12 -31.70
N GLU A 31 7.24 0.07 -30.72
CA GLU A 31 8.47 -0.72 -30.78
C GLU A 31 8.49 -1.73 -29.62
N ARG A 32 8.92 -2.97 -29.89
CA ARG A 32 9.09 -4.04 -28.88
C ARG A 32 10.54 -4.49 -28.86
N TYR A 33 11.11 -4.63 -27.68
CA TYR A 33 12.47 -5.13 -27.50
C TYR A 33 12.67 -5.69 -26.10
N ASP A 34 13.76 -6.44 -25.95
CA ASP A 34 14.17 -7.03 -24.68
C ASP A 34 15.31 -6.23 -24.09
N LEU A 35 15.24 -6.00 -22.77
CA LEU A 35 16.29 -5.34 -22.02
C LEU A 35 16.82 -6.32 -20.96
N PRO A 36 18.12 -6.69 -20.99
CA PRO A 36 18.74 -7.47 -19.94
C PRO A 36 18.76 -6.69 -18.62
N ILE A 37 18.31 -7.34 -17.53
CA ILE A 37 18.31 -6.79 -16.15
C ILE A 37 18.57 -7.92 -15.15
N ASP A 38 19.12 -7.56 -13.99
CA ASP A 38 19.39 -8.50 -12.89
C ASP A 38 18.26 -8.51 -11.83
N GLY A 39 17.32 -7.58 -11.91
CA GLY A 39 16.20 -7.47 -10.99
C GLY A 39 15.13 -6.51 -11.50
N PHE A 40 13.90 -6.72 -11.06
CA PHE A 40 12.75 -5.91 -11.45
C PHE A 40 11.90 -5.54 -10.23
N PHE A 41 11.62 -4.26 -10.06
CA PHE A 41 10.75 -3.73 -9.00
C PHE A 41 9.54 -3.04 -9.63
N LEU A 42 8.35 -3.52 -9.27
CA LEU A 42 7.10 -2.96 -9.76
C LEU A 42 6.60 -1.89 -8.77
N ALA A 43 6.89 -0.62 -9.06
CA ALA A 43 6.54 0.52 -8.21
C ALA A 43 5.37 1.33 -8.80
N ILE A 44 4.23 0.67 -9.06
CA ILE A 44 3.05 1.25 -9.73
C ILE A 44 1.94 1.70 -8.78
N GLY A 45 2.21 1.75 -7.49
CA GLY A 45 1.27 2.19 -6.46
C GLY A 45 1.07 1.15 -5.36
N HIS A 46 0.20 1.48 -4.42
CA HIS A 46 -0.14 0.65 -3.28
C HIS A 46 -1.65 0.49 -3.20
N LYS A 47 -2.09 -0.69 -2.81
CA LYS A 47 -3.47 -0.96 -2.40
C LYS A 47 -3.45 -1.39 -0.93
N PRO A 48 -4.19 -0.71 -0.04
CA PRO A 48 -4.26 -1.12 1.36
C PRO A 48 -4.98 -2.47 1.50
N ASN A 49 -4.55 -3.29 2.45
CA ASN A 49 -5.14 -4.61 2.73
C ASN A 49 -6.36 -4.48 3.66
N SER A 50 -7.35 -3.71 3.23
CA SER A 50 -8.54 -3.32 3.99
C SER A 50 -9.83 -3.99 3.50
N ASP A 51 -9.79 -4.74 2.40
CA ASP A 51 -10.98 -5.34 1.77
C ASP A 51 -11.84 -6.17 2.74
N ILE A 52 -11.21 -6.84 3.71
CA ILE A 52 -11.92 -7.64 4.74
C ILE A 52 -12.70 -6.79 5.75
N PHE A 53 -12.44 -5.50 5.84
CA PHE A 53 -13.07 -4.57 6.79
C PHE A 53 -14.05 -3.59 6.15
N LYS A 54 -14.16 -3.57 4.82
CA LYS A 54 -14.94 -2.57 4.07
C LYS A 54 -16.43 -2.49 4.47
N ASP A 55 -17.00 -3.61 4.95
CA ASP A 55 -18.40 -3.67 5.36
C ASP A 55 -18.62 -3.16 6.81
N TYR A 56 -17.53 -2.96 7.57
CA TYR A 56 -17.55 -2.59 8.98
C TYR A 56 -16.92 -1.23 9.25
N LEU A 57 -15.92 -0.83 8.48
CA LEU A 57 -15.16 0.41 8.66
C LEU A 57 -15.33 1.31 7.44
N ASP A 58 -15.24 2.62 7.66
CA ASP A 58 -15.20 3.57 6.57
C ASP A 58 -13.82 3.56 5.91
N THR A 59 -13.81 3.59 4.59
CA THR A 59 -12.61 3.70 3.77
C THR A 59 -12.75 4.84 2.79
N ASP A 60 -11.62 5.39 2.36
CA ASP A 60 -11.58 6.32 1.25
C ASP A 60 -11.79 5.60 -0.11
N GLU A 61 -11.75 6.36 -1.21
CA GLU A 61 -11.97 5.85 -2.58
C GLU A 61 -10.92 4.82 -3.01
N VAL A 62 -9.72 4.83 -2.41
CA VAL A 62 -8.61 3.91 -2.69
C VAL A 62 -8.67 2.68 -1.78
N GLY A 63 -9.37 2.78 -0.64
CA GLY A 63 -9.54 1.72 0.34
C GLY A 63 -8.76 1.92 1.64
N TYR A 64 -8.12 3.07 1.88
CA TYR A 64 -7.49 3.34 3.18
C TYR A 64 -8.55 3.54 4.26
N ILE A 65 -8.33 2.93 5.44
CA ILE A 65 -9.26 3.06 6.57
C ILE A 65 -9.25 4.50 7.08
N ILE A 66 -10.43 5.10 7.18
CA ILE A 66 -10.62 6.44 7.70
C ILE A 66 -10.58 6.41 9.23
N THR A 67 -9.75 7.27 9.80
CA THR A 67 -9.65 7.46 11.25
C THR A 67 -10.00 8.90 11.63
N GLU A 68 -10.36 9.09 12.90
CA GLU A 68 -10.51 10.42 13.47
C GLU A 68 -9.19 11.20 13.35
N ALA A 69 -9.27 12.46 12.91
CA ALA A 69 -8.09 13.26 12.61
C ALA A 69 -7.07 13.29 13.77
N GLY A 70 -5.83 12.91 13.48
CA GLY A 70 -4.73 12.88 14.45
C GLY A 70 -4.73 11.69 15.42
N THR A 71 -5.72 10.81 15.34
CA THR A 71 -5.87 9.63 16.20
C THR A 71 -5.96 8.34 15.37
N PRO A 72 -5.75 7.15 15.93
CA PRO A 72 -5.97 5.88 15.27
C PRO A 72 -7.41 5.36 15.39
N ARG A 73 -8.33 6.15 15.93
CA ARG A 73 -9.72 5.73 16.21
C ARG A 73 -10.51 5.61 14.93
N THR A 74 -11.16 4.48 14.74
CA THR A 74 -12.14 4.28 13.66
C THR A 74 -13.54 4.68 14.12
N LYS A 75 -14.52 4.62 13.23
CA LYS A 75 -15.93 4.82 13.59
C LYS A 75 -16.48 3.79 14.59
N VAL A 76 -15.80 2.63 14.70
CA VAL A 76 -16.23 1.54 15.58
C VAL A 76 -15.49 1.65 16.91
N PRO A 77 -16.17 1.88 18.06
CA PRO A 77 -15.53 1.98 19.35
C PRO A 77 -14.74 0.72 19.71
N GLY A 78 -13.47 0.90 20.13
CA GLY A 78 -12.56 -0.21 20.45
C GLY A 78 -11.84 -0.81 19.26
N VAL A 79 -12.06 -0.29 18.05
CA VAL A 79 -11.32 -0.65 16.84
C VAL A 79 -10.44 0.50 16.43
N PHE A 80 -9.16 0.22 16.24
CA PHE A 80 -8.13 1.19 15.91
C PHE A 80 -7.42 0.77 14.62
N ALA A 81 -7.05 1.73 13.78
CA ALA A 81 -6.29 1.48 12.57
C ALA A 81 -4.97 2.26 12.60
N ALA A 82 -3.88 1.59 12.20
CA ALA A 82 -2.54 2.16 12.19
C ALA A 82 -1.69 1.53 11.09
N GLY A 83 -0.58 2.17 10.73
CA GLY A 83 0.31 1.74 9.68
C GLY A 83 -0.24 2.06 8.30
N ASP A 84 0.28 1.37 7.31
CA ASP A 84 0.02 1.62 5.89
C ASP A 84 -1.48 1.52 5.54
N VAL A 85 -2.26 0.73 6.27
CA VAL A 85 -3.70 0.56 6.02
C VAL A 85 -4.52 1.84 6.26
N ALA A 86 -3.97 2.80 7.03
CA ALA A 86 -4.59 4.08 7.36
C ALA A 86 -3.71 5.29 6.95
N ASP A 87 -2.61 5.05 6.21
CA ASP A 87 -1.68 6.10 5.76
C ASP A 87 -1.63 6.15 4.22
N PRO A 88 -2.44 7.00 3.57
CA PRO A 88 -2.42 7.14 2.12
C PRO A 88 -1.20 7.91 1.59
N HIS A 89 -0.40 8.55 2.45
CA HIS A 89 0.61 9.52 2.03
C HIS A 89 2.05 9.04 2.21
N TYR A 90 2.45 8.62 3.41
CA TYR A 90 3.86 8.39 3.75
C TYR A 90 4.28 6.93 3.59
N ARG A 91 3.57 5.99 4.21
CA ARG A 91 3.79 4.54 4.09
C ARG A 91 5.26 4.16 4.33
N GLN A 92 5.80 4.70 5.42
CA GLN A 92 7.18 4.44 5.85
C GLN A 92 7.17 3.65 7.16
N ALA A 93 8.19 2.82 7.37
CA ALA A 93 8.31 2.01 8.58
C ALA A 93 8.23 2.85 9.87
N ILE A 94 8.83 4.04 9.88
CA ILE A 94 8.82 4.92 11.05
C ILE A 94 7.44 5.54 11.30
N THR A 95 6.69 5.91 10.26
CA THR A 95 5.33 6.44 10.41
C THR A 95 4.37 5.33 10.82
N ALA A 96 4.53 4.13 10.30
CA ALA A 96 3.77 2.96 10.71
C ALA A 96 4.02 2.61 12.18
N ALA A 97 5.27 2.59 12.63
CA ALA A 97 5.62 2.37 14.03
C ALA A 97 5.03 3.44 14.95
N GLY A 98 5.12 4.72 14.57
CA GLY A 98 4.55 5.83 15.34
C GLY A 98 3.03 5.76 15.45
N SER A 99 2.32 5.44 14.37
CA SER A 99 0.86 5.25 14.39
C SER A 99 0.46 4.00 15.18
N GLY A 100 1.24 2.92 15.09
CA GLY A 100 1.05 1.71 15.90
C GLY A 100 1.18 1.99 17.40
N CYS A 101 2.17 2.79 17.80
CA CYS A 101 2.30 3.25 19.20
C CYS A 101 1.07 4.01 19.67
N LYS A 102 0.54 4.94 18.85
CA LYS A 102 -0.71 5.65 19.17
C LYS A 102 -1.89 4.67 19.35
N ALA A 103 -2.00 3.68 18.46
CA ALA A 103 -3.08 2.69 18.52
C ALA A 103 -3.01 1.85 19.80
N ALA A 104 -1.81 1.44 20.23
CA ALA A 104 -1.61 0.70 21.48
C ALA A 104 -2.03 1.53 22.71
N ILE A 105 -1.65 2.80 22.77
CA ILE A 105 -2.04 3.72 23.84
C ILE A 105 -3.55 3.93 23.88
N GLU A 106 -4.20 4.10 22.73
CA GLU A 106 -5.65 4.26 22.68
C GLU A 106 -6.39 2.98 23.06
N ALA A 107 -5.85 1.80 22.70
CA ALA A 107 -6.42 0.52 23.12
C ALA A 107 -6.34 0.33 24.66
N GLU A 108 -5.18 0.66 25.26
CA GLU A 108 -5.02 0.63 26.71
C GLU A 108 -6.01 1.56 27.42
N ARG A 109 -6.12 2.80 26.95
CA ARG A 109 -7.09 3.78 27.49
C ARG A 109 -8.53 3.30 27.37
N TYR A 110 -8.87 2.72 26.22
CA TYR A 110 -10.21 2.17 25.99
C TYR A 110 -10.54 1.03 26.95
N LEU A 111 -9.62 0.09 27.14
CA LEU A 111 -9.79 -1.04 28.05
C LEU A 111 -9.87 -0.59 29.52
N SER A 112 -9.00 0.33 29.93
CA SER A 112 -9.04 0.92 31.29
C SER A 112 -10.36 1.64 31.58
N ALA A 113 -10.87 2.41 30.60
CA ALA A 113 -12.15 3.09 30.74
C ALA A 113 -13.36 2.12 30.84
N LYS A 114 -13.18 0.87 30.38
CA LYS A 114 -14.18 -0.20 30.49
C LYS A 114 -14.01 -1.06 31.76
N GLY A 115 -12.96 -0.80 32.54
CA GLY A 115 -12.64 -1.63 33.72
C GLY A 115 -12.15 -3.04 33.36
N LEU A 116 -11.50 -3.16 32.18
CA LEU A 116 -10.96 -4.41 31.65
C LEU A 116 -9.43 -4.52 31.83
N LEU A 117 -8.81 -3.48 32.32
CA LEU A 117 -7.40 -3.38 32.76
C LEU A 117 -7.32 -2.75 34.13
#